data_a9c832964c135f7b4a46778a02b9453f
#
_entry.id   a9c832964c135f7b4a46778a02b9453f
#
_cell.length_a   1.000
_cell.length_b   1.000
_cell.length_c   1.000
_cell.angle_alpha   90.00
_cell.angle_beta   90.00
_cell.angle_gamma   90.00
#
_symmetry.space_group_name_H-M   'P 1'
#
loop_
_entity.id
_entity.type
_entity.pdbx_description
1 polymer ?
#
loop_
_entity_poly.entity_id
_entity_poly.type
_entity_poly.pdbx_seq_one_letter_code
_entity_poly.pdbx_strand_id
1 'polypeptide(L)'
;MLEAKPIVRLLEAHNGLTGSIVEHTKVQTESGPREFDGMWGSSLTDSTARGKPDIEAVDISSRVAMLNEILEVTTKPIVFDGDTGGIPEHFVFTVKTLERLGISAVIIEDKTGLKKNSLFGNDVAQTQDSIEEFSLKIRMGKAAQTSEDFMIIARIESLILDKGMDDAMARAEAYLAAGADGIMIHSRKKDPAEIFEFCKRYNALPNRRWLVAVPSSYRQTTEDELAAHGVNVVIYANHLLRSAYPAMRATAESILTHSRALESEAGMMSISDILNLIPGTN
;
A
#
# COMPACT_ATOMS: atom_id res chain seq x y z
N MET A 1 -15.38 -7.95 -5.66
CA MET A 1 -14.23 -7.59 -6.52
C MET A 1 -13.19 -8.69 -6.52
N LEU A 2 -12.64 -9.09 -5.38
CA LEU A 2 -11.59 -10.12 -5.26
C LEU A 2 -11.99 -11.48 -5.86
N GLU A 3 -13.26 -11.86 -5.78
CA GLU A 3 -13.77 -13.11 -6.38
C GLU A 3 -14.06 -12.98 -7.89
N ALA A 4 -14.24 -11.75 -8.37
CA ALA A 4 -14.67 -11.50 -9.74
C ALA A 4 -13.51 -11.19 -10.70
N LYS A 5 -12.31 -10.93 -10.18
CA LYS A 5 -11.12 -10.57 -10.98
C LYS A 5 -9.97 -11.52 -10.67
N PRO A 6 -9.16 -11.88 -11.67
CA PRO A 6 -7.97 -12.70 -11.45
C PRO A 6 -6.95 -11.99 -10.56
N ILE A 7 -6.86 -10.67 -10.65
CA ILE A 7 -6.02 -9.82 -9.83
C ILE A 7 -6.64 -8.43 -9.67
N VAL A 8 -6.53 -7.85 -8.48
CA VAL A 8 -6.97 -6.49 -8.14
C VAL A 8 -5.75 -5.57 -8.11
N ARG A 9 -5.84 -4.43 -8.78
CA ARG A 9 -4.74 -3.45 -8.94
C ARG A 9 -4.96 -2.26 -8.04
N LEU A 10 -4.03 -1.98 -7.15
CA LEU A 10 -4.05 -0.79 -6.33
C LEU A 10 -2.87 0.11 -6.68
N LEU A 11 -3.13 1.40 -6.87
CA LEU A 11 -2.08 2.42 -7.00
C LEU A 11 -2.09 3.31 -5.76
N GLU A 12 -0.91 3.76 -5.34
CA GLU A 12 -0.81 4.63 -4.19
C GLU A 12 -1.51 5.97 -4.41
N ALA A 13 -2.14 6.45 -3.33
CA ALA A 13 -2.67 7.80 -3.23
C ALA A 13 -2.34 8.39 -1.85
N HIS A 14 -2.00 9.69 -1.80
CA HIS A 14 -1.57 10.35 -0.58
C HIS A 14 -2.16 11.77 -0.42
N ASN A 15 -3.10 12.15 -1.30
CA ASN A 15 -3.92 13.37 -1.23
C ASN A 15 -5.04 13.29 -2.27
N GLY A 16 -5.93 14.29 -2.29
CA GLY A 16 -7.05 14.34 -3.25
C GLY A 16 -6.59 14.35 -4.71
N LEU A 17 -5.48 15.03 -5.04
CA LEU A 17 -4.98 15.05 -6.43
C LEU A 17 -4.54 13.66 -6.90
N THR A 18 -3.77 12.95 -6.11
CA THR A 18 -3.34 11.59 -6.45
C THR A 18 -4.51 10.60 -6.45
N GLY A 19 -5.48 10.78 -5.55
CA GLY A 19 -6.74 10.06 -5.56
C GLY A 19 -7.51 10.25 -6.88
N SER A 20 -7.66 11.49 -7.32
CA SER A 20 -8.30 11.82 -8.60
C SER A 20 -7.58 11.19 -9.81
N ILE A 21 -6.24 11.16 -9.80
CA ILE A 21 -5.46 10.48 -10.85
C ILE A 21 -5.80 8.99 -10.88
N VAL A 22 -5.83 8.31 -9.73
CA VAL A 22 -6.15 6.87 -9.66
C VAL A 22 -7.60 6.62 -10.11
N GLU A 23 -8.54 7.46 -9.70
CA GLU A 23 -9.96 7.34 -10.05
C GLU A 23 -10.19 7.39 -11.56
N HIS A 24 -9.56 8.36 -12.24
CA HIS A 24 -9.86 8.68 -13.63
C HIS A 24 -8.90 8.05 -14.65
N THR A 25 -7.77 7.47 -14.22
CA THR A 25 -6.81 6.88 -15.16
C THR A 25 -7.39 5.60 -15.79
N LYS A 26 -7.63 5.65 -17.08
CA LYS A 26 -8.08 4.53 -17.92
C LYS A 26 -7.26 4.46 -19.18
N VAL A 27 -6.89 3.25 -19.58
CA VAL A 27 -6.18 3.01 -20.83
C VAL A 27 -6.86 1.92 -21.63
N GLN A 28 -6.85 2.06 -22.95
CA GLN A 28 -7.31 1.01 -23.84
C GLN A 28 -6.13 0.10 -24.18
N THR A 29 -6.29 -1.21 -23.98
CA THR A 29 -5.31 -2.23 -24.34
C THR A 29 -5.89 -3.21 -25.35
N GLU A 30 -5.09 -4.08 -25.92
CA GLU A 30 -5.54 -5.14 -26.82
C GLU A 30 -6.56 -6.09 -26.13
N SER A 31 -6.42 -6.30 -24.82
CA SER A 31 -7.34 -7.12 -24.01
C SER A 31 -8.56 -6.37 -23.48
N GLY A 32 -8.76 -5.09 -23.87
CA GLY A 32 -9.85 -4.24 -23.44
C GLY A 32 -9.42 -3.09 -22.53
N PRO A 33 -10.38 -2.34 -21.96
CA PRO A 33 -10.09 -1.22 -21.08
C PRO A 33 -9.48 -1.70 -19.78
N ARG A 34 -8.46 -0.99 -19.30
CA ARG A 34 -7.80 -1.23 -18.00
C ARG A 34 -7.82 0.04 -17.15
N GLU A 35 -8.07 -0.16 -15.86
CA GLU A 35 -8.06 0.90 -14.85
C GLU A 35 -7.55 0.31 -13.52
N PHE A 36 -7.21 1.17 -12.57
CA PHE A 36 -6.97 0.73 -11.21
C PHE A 36 -8.28 0.39 -10.51
N ASP A 37 -8.26 -0.66 -9.70
CA ASP A 37 -9.44 -1.18 -9.01
C ASP A 37 -9.67 -0.50 -7.66
N GLY A 38 -8.63 0.11 -7.11
CA GLY A 38 -8.66 0.80 -5.83
C GLY A 38 -7.36 1.54 -5.55
N MET A 39 -7.24 2.04 -4.33
CA MET A 39 -6.13 2.87 -3.89
C MET A 39 -5.39 2.25 -2.72
N TRP A 40 -4.10 2.53 -2.66
CA TRP A 40 -3.22 2.22 -1.54
C TRP A 40 -2.88 3.51 -0.80
N GLY A 41 -3.42 3.68 0.41
CA GLY A 41 -3.08 4.80 1.30
C GLY A 41 -1.74 4.56 1.99
N SER A 42 -0.66 4.80 1.25
CA SER A 42 0.72 4.48 1.64
C SER A 42 1.23 5.38 2.76
N SER A 43 1.85 4.80 3.78
CA SER A 43 2.52 5.55 4.85
C SER A 43 3.76 6.28 4.34
N LEU A 44 4.54 5.64 3.47
CA LEU A 44 5.74 6.23 2.87
C LEU A 44 5.42 7.50 2.08
N THR A 45 4.41 7.45 1.21
CA THR A 45 4.12 8.59 0.35
C THR A 45 3.42 9.71 1.11
N ASP A 46 2.54 9.42 2.06
CA ASP A 46 1.92 10.41 2.94
C ASP A 46 2.96 11.11 3.83
N SER A 47 3.84 10.34 4.49
CA SER A 47 4.92 10.91 5.31
C SER A 47 5.85 11.80 4.48
N THR A 48 6.30 11.32 3.33
CA THR A 48 7.23 12.05 2.45
C THR A 48 6.59 13.32 1.90
N ALA A 49 5.31 13.28 1.49
CA ALA A 49 4.58 14.46 1.01
C ALA A 49 4.46 15.54 2.09
N ARG A 50 4.48 15.14 3.37
CA ARG A 50 4.48 16.05 4.54
C ARG A 50 5.88 16.44 5.02
N GLY A 51 6.96 16.05 4.30
CA GLY A 51 8.35 16.30 4.70
C GLY A 51 8.77 15.55 5.95
N LYS A 52 8.14 14.42 6.28
CA LYS A 52 8.46 13.58 7.43
C LYS A 52 9.03 12.22 6.98
N PRO A 53 9.93 11.61 7.78
CA PRO A 53 10.39 10.26 7.50
C PRO A 53 9.28 9.23 7.74
N ASP A 54 9.38 8.09 7.03
CA ASP A 54 8.46 6.95 7.14
C ASP A 54 8.81 6.06 8.37
N ILE A 55 8.50 6.58 9.55
CA ILE A 55 8.80 5.98 10.87
C ILE A 55 7.61 6.11 11.84
N GLU A 56 6.38 6.10 11.32
CA GLU A 56 5.17 6.40 12.11
C GLU A 56 5.16 7.83 12.72
N ALA A 57 5.93 8.77 12.12
CA ALA A 57 5.97 10.17 12.56
C ALA A 57 4.72 10.96 12.20
N VAL A 58 3.88 10.43 11.32
CA VAL A 58 2.56 10.96 10.99
C VAL A 58 1.54 10.15 11.78
N ASP A 59 0.88 10.81 12.73
CA ASP A 59 -0.12 10.18 13.58
C ASP A 59 -1.38 9.75 12.81
N ILE A 60 -2.14 8.82 13.40
CA ILE A 60 -3.33 8.25 12.75
C ILE A 60 -4.39 9.31 12.42
N SER A 61 -4.56 10.36 13.24
CA SER A 61 -5.55 11.40 12.97
C SER A 61 -5.18 12.21 11.74
N SER A 62 -3.91 12.54 11.58
CA SER A 62 -3.37 13.20 10.39
C SER A 62 -3.52 12.32 9.14
N ARG A 63 -3.33 11.01 9.27
CA ARG A 63 -3.52 10.06 8.17
C ARG A 63 -5.00 9.88 7.81
N VAL A 64 -5.89 9.93 8.79
CA VAL A 64 -7.35 9.97 8.57
C VAL A 64 -7.76 11.23 7.80
N ALA A 65 -7.15 12.38 8.08
CA ALA A 65 -7.42 13.59 7.30
C ALA A 65 -7.06 13.42 5.82
N MET A 66 -5.90 12.80 5.52
CA MET A 66 -5.50 12.45 4.15
C MET A 66 -6.50 11.48 3.49
N LEU A 67 -7.00 10.47 4.23
CA LEU A 67 -8.03 9.56 3.70
C LEU A 67 -9.31 10.32 3.33
N ASN A 68 -9.74 11.29 4.13
CA ASN A 68 -10.91 12.11 3.83
C ASN A 68 -10.72 12.90 2.53
N GLU A 69 -9.54 13.48 2.28
CA GLU A 69 -9.25 14.16 1.00
C GLU A 69 -9.39 13.22 -0.20
N ILE A 70 -8.93 11.97 -0.06
CA ILE A 70 -9.05 10.96 -1.12
C ILE A 70 -10.51 10.52 -1.28
N LEU A 71 -11.25 10.30 -0.20
CA LEU A 71 -12.64 9.86 -0.24
C LEU A 71 -13.57 10.87 -0.92
N GLU A 72 -13.22 12.17 -0.92
CA GLU A 72 -13.98 13.19 -1.64
C GLU A 72 -13.89 13.09 -3.17
N VAL A 73 -12.88 12.42 -3.70
CA VAL A 73 -12.61 12.36 -5.14
C VAL A 73 -12.70 10.94 -5.72
N THR A 74 -13.06 9.94 -4.91
CA THR A 74 -13.09 8.54 -5.35
C THR A 74 -14.34 7.81 -4.91
N THR A 75 -14.76 6.86 -5.74
CA THR A 75 -15.74 5.81 -5.40
C THR A 75 -15.08 4.44 -5.27
N LYS A 76 -13.76 4.35 -5.50
CA LYS A 76 -13.00 3.10 -5.46
C LYS A 76 -12.60 2.72 -4.03
N PRO A 77 -12.47 1.43 -3.73
CA PRO A 77 -12.03 0.97 -2.43
C PRO A 77 -10.61 1.47 -2.09
N ILE A 78 -10.40 1.76 -0.82
CA ILE A 78 -9.09 2.16 -0.28
C ILE A 78 -8.60 1.04 0.65
N VAL A 79 -7.34 0.64 0.46
CA VAL A 79 -6.59 -0.21 1.39
C VAL A 79 -5.57 0.67 2.09
N PHE A 80 -5.59 0.67 3.41
CA PHE A 80 -4.77 1.55 4.23
C PHE A 80 -3.49 0.85 4.73
N ASP A 81 -2.36 1.52 4.61
CA ASP A 81 -1.09 1.11 5.22
C ASP A 81 -1.14 1.45 6.71
N GLY A 82 -1.36 0.44 7.53
CA GLY A 82 -1.47 0.58 8.97
C GLY A 82 -0.12 0.55 9.70
N ASP A 83 0.99 0.54 8.96
CA ASP A 83 2.34 0.45 9.52
C ASP A 83 2.46 -0.81 10.43
N THR A 84 2.95 -0.68 11.68
CA THR A 84 2.99 -1.77 12.66
C THR A 84 1.61 -2.03 13.32
N GLY A 85 0.65 -1.16 13.10
CA GLY A 85 -0.64 -1.15 13.81
C GLY A 85 -0.54 -0.60 15.25
N GLY A 86 0.66 -0.22 15.70
CA GLY A 86 0.89 0.20 17.07
C GLY A 86 0.71 -0.93 18.09
N ILE A 87 0.38 -0.59 19.33
CA ILE A 87 0.05 -1.58 20.37
C ILE A 87 -1.37 -2.12 20.15
N PRO A 88 -1.66 -3.39 20.55
CA PRO A 88 -2.94 -4.05 20.26
C PRO A 88 -4.17 -3.25 20.73
N GLU A 89 -4.10 -2.61 21.89
CA GLU A 89 -5.18 -1.83 22.48
C GLU A 89 -5.51 -0.58 21.64
N HIS A 90 -4.51 0.05 21.01
CA HIS A 90 -4.72 1.20 20.13
C HIS A 90 -5.20 0.77 18.75
N PHE A 91 -4.75 -0.38 18.26
CA PHE A 91 -5.18 -0.93 16.98
C PHE A 91 -6.69 -1.17 16.91
N VAL A 92 -7.31 -1.57 18.02
CA VAL A 92 -8.78 -1.68 18.16
C VAL A 92 -9.49 -0.38 17.75
N PHE A 93 -8.98 0.78 18.15
CA PHE A 93 -9.58 2.07 17.80
C PHE A 93 -9.26 2.48 16.35
N THR A 94 -8.08 2.12 15.86
CA THR A 94 -7.73 2.32 14.44
C THR A 94 -8.71 1.55 13.55
N VAL A 95 -8.98 0.27 13.83
CA VAL A 95 -9.94 -0.56 13.09
C VAL A 95 -11.32 0.09 13.08
N LYS A 96 -11.86 0.48 14.24
CA LYS A 96 -13.17 1.15 14.34
C LYS A 96 -13.24 2.45 13.54
N THR A 97 -12.15 3.21 13.52
CA THR A 97 -12.09 4.47 12.78
C THR A 97 -12.08 4.23 11.28
N LEU A 98 -11.25 3.30 10.80
CA LEU A 98 -11.14 2.98 9.37
C LEU A 98 -12.43 2.36 8.83
N GLU A 99 -13.04 1.45 9.58
CA GLU A 99 -14.33 0.83 9.24
C GLU A 99 -15.43 1.87 9.12
N ARG A 100 -15.53 2.80 10.09
CA ARG A 100 -16.50 3.91 10.06
C ARG A 100 -16.32 4.83 8.86
N LEU A 101 -15.09 5.01 8.37
CA LEU A 101 -14.79 5.80 7.19
C LEU A 101 -15.12 5.07 5.87
N GLY A 102 -15.45 3.78 5.92
CA GLY A 102 -15.70 2.98 4.73
C GLY A 102 -14.41 2.50 4.03
N ILE A 103 -13.28 2.52 4.74
CA ILE A 103 -12.03 1.93 4.24
C ILE A 103 -12.21 0.42 4.13
N SER A 104 -11.73 -0.18 3.03
CA SER A 104 -11.98 -1.60 2.73
C SER A 104 -11.06 -2.56 3.46
N ALA A 105 -9.83 -2.15 3.73
CA ALA A 105 -8.85 -2.98 4.43
C ALA A 105 -7.77 -2.15 5.10
N VAL A 106 -7.16 -2.74 6.13
CA VAL A 106 -5.88 -2.29 6.70
C VAL A 106 -4.84 -3.39 6.54
N ILE A 107 -3.63 -3.02 6.15
CA ILE A 107 -2.46 -3.90 6.17
C ILE A 107 -1.56 -3.47 7.30
N ILE A 108 -1.19 -4.40 8.19
CA ILE A 108 -0.24 -4.16 9.29
C ILE A 108 0.94 -5.10 9.18
N GLU A 109 2.15 -4.60 9.46
CA GLU A 109 3.39 -5.39 9.38
C GLU A 109 3.82 -5.93 10.74
N ASP A 110 4.34 -7.16 10.75
CA ASP A 110 4.77 -7.88 11.96
C ASP A 110 6.13 -7.40 12.48
N LYS A 111 6.29 -6.07 12.59
CA LYS A 111 7.46 -5.43 13.21
C LYS A 111 7.08 -4.73 14.50
N THR A 112 8.05 -4.51 15.36
CA THR A 112 7.91 -3.83 16.65
C THR A 112 9.01 -2.79 16.85
N GLY A 113 8.80 -1.88 17.80
CA GLY A 113 9.69 -0.77 18.05
C GLY A 113 9.50 0.37 17.05
N LEU A 114 10.54 1.18 16.84
CA LEU A 114 10.51 2.25 15.86
C LEU A 114 10.46 1.67 14.44
N LYS A 115 9.37 1.91 13.72
CA LYS A 115 9.22 1.49 12.32
C LYS A 115 10.41 1.94 11.49
N LYS A 116 10.86 1.06 10.61
CA LYS A 116 11.82 1.34 9.54
C LYS A 116 11.26 0.81 8.23
N ASN A 117 11.51 1.52 7.13
CA ASN A 117 11.09 1.04 5.83
C ASN A 117 11.76 -0.29 5.49
N SER A 118 10.97 -1.26 5.04
CA SER A 118 11.42 -2.64 4.79
C SER A 118 12.49 -2.74 3.71
N LEU A 119 12.54 -1.79 2.76
CA LEU A 119 13.55 -1.78 1.70
C LEU A 119 14.98 -1.52 2.23
N PHE A 120 15.13 -1.01 3.44
CA PHE A 120 16.44 -0.97 4.12
C PHE A 120 16.94 -2.37 4.53
N GLY A 121 16.03 -3.36 4.70
CA GLY A 121 16.39 -4.70 5.15
C GLY A 121 17.21 -4.65 6.44
N ASN A 122 18.32 -5.40 6.47
CA ASN A 122 19.22 -5.44 7.62
C ASN A 122 20.29 -4.31 7.65
N ASP A 123 20.23 -3.35 6.72
CA ASP A 123 21.10 -2.17 6.74
C ASP A 123 20.76 -1.23 7.92
N VAL A 124 19.58 -1.38 8.49
CA VAL A 124 19.15 -0.72 9.72
C VAL A 124 18.56 -1.76 10.68
N ALA A 125 18.76 -1.55 11.99
CA ALA A 125 18.19 -2.45 12.99
C ALA A 125 16.66 -2.42 12.93
N GLN A 126 16.05 -3.57 12.68
CA GLN A 126 14.61 -3.80 12.67
C GLN A 126 14.31 -5.05 13.50
N THR A 127 13.21 -5.03 14.24
CA THR A 127 12.79 -6.13 15.09
C THR A 127 11.45 -6.64 14.61
N GLN A 128 11.37 -7.94 14.31
CA GLN A 128 10.11 -8.60 14.01
C GLN A 128 9.41 -8.97 15.31
N ASP A 129 8.10 -8.74 15.37
CA ASP A 129 7.27 -9.09 16.52
C ASP A 129 7.20 -10.61 16.72
N SER A 130 6.86 -11.06 17.92
CA SER A 130 6.58 -12.48 18.14
C SER A 130 5.30 -12.88 17.39
N ILE A 131 5.21 -14.15 17.03
CA ILE A 131 4.00 -14.70 16.41
C ILE A 131 2.79 -14.50 17.32
N GLU A 132 2.98 -14.71 18.62
CA GLU A 132 1.95 -14.63 19.66
C GLU A 132 1.39 -13.21 19.79
N GLU A 133 2.25 -12.21 19.93
CA GLU A 133 1.86 -10.80 20.11
C GLU A 133 1.20 -10.23 18.85
N PHE A 134 1.75 -10.51 17.67
CA PHE A 134 1.14 -10.05 16.45
C PHE A 134 -0.19 -10.76 16.16
N SER A 135 -0.31 -12.07 16.48
CA SER A 135 -1.58 -12.81 16.43
C SER A 135 -2.60 -12.25 17.41
N LEU A 136 -2.17 -11.81 18.61
CA LEU A 136 -3.06 -11.15 19.57
C LEU A 136 -3.60 -9.84 18.97
N LYS A 137 -2.75 -9.02 18.37
CA LYS A 137 -3.14 -7.77 17.70
C LYS A 137 -4.20 -8.02 16.61
N ILE A 138 -4.00 -9.05 15.76
CA ILE A 138 -4.98 -9.45 14.74
C ILE A 138 -6.32 -9.85 15.41
N ARG A 139 -6.31 -10.73 16.41
CA ARG A 139 -7.54 -11.16 17.12
C ARG A 139 -8.29 -9.99 17.74
N MET A 140 -7.58 -9.06 18.37
CA MET A 140 -8.20 -7.86 18.97
C MET A 140 -8.80 -6.95 17.90
N GLY A 141 -8.09 -6.74 16.79
CA GLY A 141 -8.61 -5.99 15.65
C GLY A 141 -9.86 -6.66 15.06
N LYS A 142 -9.85 -7.96 14.85
CA LYS A 142 -11.01 -8.72 14.34
C LYS A 142 -12.21 -8.65 15.30
N ALA A 143 -11.99 -8.75 16.60
CA ALA A 143 -13.04 -8.60 17.60
C ALA A 143 -13.62 -7.17 17.67
N ALA A 144 -12.90 -6.17 17.20
CA ALA A 144 -13.34 -4.78 17.19
C ALA A 144 -14.19 -4.41 15.97
N GLN A 145 -14.18 -5.23 14.91
CA GLN A 145 -14.96 -5.02 13.70
C GLN A 145 -16.47 -5.11 13.98
N THR A 146 -17.24 -4.33 13.22
CA THR A 146 -18.71 -4.33 13.22
C THR A 146 -19.28 -4.87 11.91
N SER A 147 -18.47 -4.92 10.87
CA SER A 147 -18.81 -5.42 9.54
C SER A 147 -17.84 -6.52 9.10
N GLU A 148 -18.34 -7.50 8.35
CA GLU A 148 -17.51 -8.53 7.71
C GLU A 148 -16.79 -8.01 6.44
N ASP A 149 -17.19 -6.84 5.94
CA ASP A 149 -16.64 -6.26 4.71
C ASP A 149 -15.26 -5.62 4.89
N PHE A 150 -14.92 -5.18 6.12
CA PHE A 150 -13.60 -4.64 6.42
C PHE A 150 -12.58 -5.76 6.64
N MET A 151 -11.40 -5.65 6.03
CA MET A 151 -10.38 -6.68 6.09
C MET A 151 -9.16 -6.25 6.90
N ILE A 152 -8.58 -7.17 7.66
CA ILE A 152 -7.26 -7.04 8.30
C ILE A 152 -6.31 -7.99 7.60
N ILE A 153 -5.29 -7.44 6.93
CA ILE A 153 -4.28 -8.18 6.18
C ILE A 153 -2.96 -8.12 6.95
N ALA A 154 -2.37 -9.27 7.19
CA ALA A 154 -1.11 -9.39 7.90
C ALA A 154 0.07 -9.37 6.91
N ARG A 155 0.97 -8.38 7.06
CA ARG A 155 2.20 -8.29 6.30
C ARG A 155 3.34 -8.95 7.03
N ILE A 156 3.98 -9.92 6.37
CA ILE A 156 5.07 -10.74 6.91
C ILE A 156 6.40 -10.19 6.42
N GLU A 157 7.27 -9.85 7.37
CA GLU A 157 8.58 -9.27 7.10
C GLU A 157 9.74 -10.28 7.18
N SER A 158 9.45 -11.58 7.33
CA SER A 158 10.47 -12.64 7.50
C SER A 158 11.51 -12.68 6.38
N LEU A 159 11.10 -12.49 5.11
CA LEU A 159 12.04 -12.47 3.97
C LEU A 159 12.86 -11.18 3.91
N ILE A 160 12.32 -10.08 4.40
CA ILE A 160 13.02 -8.80 4.54
C ILE A 160 14.13 -8.89 5.59
N LEU A 161 13.86 -9.60 6.69
CA LEU A 161 14.73 -9.73 7.86
C LEU A 161 15.60 -11.00 7.83
N ASP A 162 15.64 -11.68 6.68
CA ASP A 162 16.42 -12.90 6.44
C ASP A 162 16.11 -14.04 7.45
N LYS A 163 14.87 -14.11 7.96
CA LYS A 163 14.39 -15.19 8.83
C LYS A 163 14.07 -16.49 8.06
N GLY A 164 13.93 -16.37 6.75
CA GLY A 164 13.71 -17.49 5.84
C GLY A 164 12.26 -17.85 5.59
N MET A 165 12.09 -18.81 4.68
CA MET A 165 10.78 -19.21 4.17
C MET A 165 9.95 -19.97 5.20
N ASP A 166 10.57 -20.78 6.05
CA ASP A 166 9.84 -21.57 7.05
C ASP A 166 9.24 -20.69 8.15
N ASP A 167 9.97 -19.64 8.57
CA ASP A 167 9.42 -18.61 9.48
C ASP A 167 8.27 -17.84 8.81
N ALA A 168 8.42 -17.47 7.54
CA ALA A 168 7.35 -16.80 6.79
C ALA A 168 6.08 -17.65 6.72
N MET A 169 6.20 -18.95 6.49
CA MET A 169 5.05 -19.86 6.44
C MET A 169 4.42 -20.07 7.80
N ALA A 170 5.21 -20.28 8.86
CA ALA A 170 4.71 -20.43 10.22
C ALA A 170 3.90 -19.21 10.66
N ARG A 171 4.35 -18.00 10.31
CA ARG A 171 3.62 -16.75 10.56
C ARG A 171 2.34 -16.67 9.74
N ALA A 172 2.38 -17.02 8.45
CA ALA A 172 1.19 -17.03 7.61
C ALA A 172 0.09 -17.92 8.22
N GLU A 173 0.43 -19.14 8.62
CA GLU A 173 -0.52 -20.08 9.26
C GLU A 173 -1.07 -19.52 10.58
N ALA A 174 -0.20 -18.97 11.44
CA ALA A 174 -0.60 -18.41 12.73
C ALA A 174 -1.51 -17.19 12.58
N TYR A 175 -1.20 -16.30 11.62
CA TYR A 175 -1.98 -15.08 11.39
C TYR A 175 -3.35 -15.39 10.76
N LEU A 176 -3.42 -16.37 9.86
CA LEU A 176 -4.69 -16.88 9.34
C LEU A 176 -5.54 -17.52 10.47
N ALA A 177 -4.91 -18.30 11.34
CA ALA A 177 -5.58 -18.88 12.52
C ALA A 177 -6.05 -17.80 13.52
N ALA A 178 -5.34 -16.66 13.59
CA ALA A 178 -5.76 -15.50 14.38
C ALA A 178 -6.90 -14.69 13.75
N GLY A 179 -7.29 -15.00 12.50
CA GLY A 179 -8.42 -14.38 11.80
C GLY A 179 -8.03 -13.34 10.74
N ALA A 180 -6.76 -13.26 10.34
CA ALA A 180 -6.38 -12.39 9.22
C ALA A 180 -7.16 -12.76 7.94
N ASP A 181 -7.66 -11.75 7.24
CA ASP A 181 -8.42 -11.91 6.00
C ASP A 181 -7.52 -12.09 4.77
N GLY A 182 -6.23 -11.86 4.94
CA GLY A 182 -5.21 -12.05 3.91
C GLY A 182 -3.80 -11.95 4.45
N ILE A 183 -2.86 -12.34 3.61
CA ILE A 183 -1.43 -12.24 3.88
C ILE A 183 -0.79 -11.36 2.80
N MET A 184 0.11 -10.48 3.21
CA MET A 184 1.00 -9.77 2.33
C MET A 184 2.43 -10.27 2.57
N ILE A 185 3.05 -10.83 1.54
CA ILE A 185 4.46 -11.21 1.58
C ILE A 185 5.32 -10.12 0.93
N HIS A 186 6.44 -9.80 1.56
CA HIS A 186 7.32 -8.75 1.08
C HIS A 186 8.74 -9.29 0.87
N SER A 187 9.40 -8.82 -0.20
CA SER A 187 10.79 -9.14 -0.52
C SER A 187 11.51 -7.93 -1.08
N ARG A 188 12.81 -7.82 -0.79
CA ARG A 188 13.72 -6.82 -1.38
C ARG A 188 14.54 -7.34 -2.56
N LYS A 189 14.44 -8.63 -2.88
CA LYS A 189 15.17 -9.23 -4.01
C LYS A 189 14.57 -8.78 -5.33
N LYS A 190 15.45 -8.61 -6.32
CA LYS A 190 15.05 -8.28 -7.70
C LYS A 190 14.45 -9.48 -8.43
N ASP A 191 14.92 -10.70 -8.07
CA ASP A 191 14.39 -11.96 -8.57
C ASP A 191 13.14 -12.34 -7.76
N PRO A 192 11.99 -12.61 -8.40
CA PRO A 192 10.75 -12.98 -7.73
C PRO A 192 10.74 -14.42 -7.19
N ALA A 193 11.78 -15.21 -7.36
CA ALA A 193 11.80 -16.63 -7.04
C ALA A 193 11.36 -16.95 -5.61
N GLU A 194 11.79 -16.17 -4.61
CA GLU A 194 11.36 -16.41 -3.22
C GLU A 194 9.89 -16.03 -2.99
N ILE A 195 9.35 -15.04 -3.72
CA ILE A 195 7.92 -14.72 -3.69
C ILE A 195 7.13 -15.87 -4.30
N PHE A 196 7.56 -16.41 -5.43
CA PHE A 196 6.88 -17.53 -6.08
C PHE A 196 6.95 -18.82 -5.25
N GLU A 197 8.07 -19.07 -4.56
CA GLU A 197 8.16 -20.18 -3.62
C GLU A 197 7.21 -20.00 -2.44
N PHE A 198 7.10 -18.79 -1.87
CA PHE A 198 6.10 -18.50 -0.86
C PHE A 198 4.68 -18.73 -1.40
N CYS A 199 4.36 -18.20 -2.56
CA CYS A 199 3.05 -18.38 -3.21
C CYS A 199 2.70 -19.87 -3.36
N LYS A 200 3.64 -20.67 -3.82
CA LYS A 200 3.46 -22.12 -3.99
C LYS A 200 3.11 -22.81 -2.68
N ARG A 201 3.86 -22.54 -1.60
CA ARG A 201 3.59 -23.12 -0.28
C ARG A 201 2.29 -22.59 0.33
N TYR A 202 2.05 -21.29 0.22
CA TYR A 202 0.84 -20.65 0.73
C TYR A 202 -0.43 -21.17 0.05
N ASN A 203 -0.40 -21.38 -1.25
CA ASN A 203 -1.52 -21.93 -2.02
C ASN A 203 -1.86 -23.38 -1.66
N ALA A 204 -0.94 -24.10 -1.04
CA ALA A 204 -1.18 -25.46 -0.54
C ALA A 204 -1.88 -25.50 0.84
N LEU A 205 -2.01 -24.35 1.53
CA LEU A 205 -2.70 -24.27 2.81
C LEU A 205 -4.22 -24.45 2.63
N PRO A 206 -4.87 -25.29 3.44
CA PRO A 206 -6.31 -25.57 3.31
C PRO A 206 -7.20 -24.37 3.66
N ASN A 207 -6.68 -23.45 4.47
CA ASN A 207 -7.39 -22.26 4.95
C ASN A 207 -6.83 -20.96 4.39
N ARG A 208 -6.16 -21.02 3.22
CA ARG A 208 -5.61 -19.82 2.60
C ARG A 208 -6.67 -18.74 2.39
N ARG A 209 -6.27 -17.51 2.53
CA ARG A 209 -7.05 -16.29 2.27
C ARG A 209 -6.40 -15.47 1.15
N TRP A 210 -6.80 -14.21 1.00
CA TRP A 210 -6.27 -13.32 -0.02
C TRP A 210 -4.77 -13.13 0.12
N LEU A 211 -4.06 -13.15 -1.01
CA LEU A 211 -2.61 -12.94 -1.06
C LEU A 211 -2.30 -11.63 -1.77
N VAL A 212 -1.51 -10.79 -1.11
CA VAL A 212 -1.12 -9.46 -1.57
C VAL A 212 0.37 -9.43 -1.87
N ALA A 213 0.76 -8.83 -2.99
CA ALA A 213 2.14 -8.61 -3.37
C ALA A 213 2.42 -7.14 -3.75
N VAL A 214 3.66 -6.71 -3.48
CA VAL A 214 4.15 -5.36 -3.81
C VAL A 214 5.44 -5.49 -4.62
N PRO A 215 5.38 -5.50 -5.96
CA PRO A 215 6.52 -5.81 -6.83
C PRO A 215 7.50 -4.64 -7.00
N SER A 216 7.74 -3.83 -5.96
CA SER A 216 8.65 -2.68 -6.04
C SER A 216 10.10 -3.08 -6.35
N SER A 217 10.55 -4.23 -5.83
CA SER A 217 11.91 -4.74 -6.04
C SER A 217 12.01 -5.63 -7.29
N TYR A 218 11.04 -6.50 -7.53
CA TYR A 218 10.93 -7.40 -8.68
C TYR A 218 9.97 -6.87 -9.75
N ARG A 219 10.18 -5.61 -10.12
CA ARG A 219 9.29 -4.78 -10.96
C ARG A 219 9.11 -5.26 -12.41
N GLN A 220 9.91 -6.24 -12.85
CA GLN A 220 9.76 -6.89 -14.16
C GLN A 220 8.64 -7.93 -14.20
N THR A 221 8.17 -8.40 -13.01
CA THR A 221 7.12 -9.40 -12.88
C THR A 221 5.77 -8.80 -13.24
N THR A 222 5.08 -9.40 -14.17
CA THR A 222 3.77 -8.95 -14.66
C THR A 222 2.64 -9.34 -13.72
N GLU A 223 1.49 -8.68 -13.85
CA GLU A 223 0.27 -9.04 -13.11
C GLU A 223 -0.21 -10.45 -13.46
N ASP A 224 -0.06 -10.87 -14.72
CA ASP A 224 -0.45 -12.21 -15.16
C ASP A 224 0.43 -13.30 -14.52
N GLU A 225 1.73 -13.06 -14.39
CA GLU A 225 2.63 -13.95 -13.65
C GLU A 225 2.26 -14.01 -12.16
N LEU A 226 1.99 -12.88 -11.53
CA LEU A 226 1.55 -12.84 -10.13
C LEU A 226 0.23 -13.59 -9.93
N ALA A 227 -0.76 -13.35 -10.79
CA ALA A 227 -2.04 -14.04 -10.76
C ALA A 227 -1.90 -15.55 -10.96
N ALA A 228 -1.04 -15.99 -11.89
CA ALA A 228 -0.75 -17.40 -12.13
C ALA A 228 -0.12 -18.09 -10.91
N HIS A 229 0.55 -17.34 -10.03
CA HIS A 229 1.08 -17.82 -8.77
C HIS A 229 0.10 -17.66 -7.60
N GLY A 230 -1.14 -17.22 -7.85
CA GLY A 230 -2.20 -17.13 -6.84
C GLY A 230 -2.22 -15.83 -6.04
N VAL A 231 -1.51 -14.79 -6.47
CA VAL A 231 -1.63 -13.44 -5.93
C VAL A 231 -2.97 -12.86 -6.36
N ASN A 232 -3.70 -12.29 -5.41
CA ASN A 232 -5.04 -11.73 -5.64
C ASN A 232 -5.02 -10.20 -5.73
N VAL A 233 -4.06 -9.55 -5.06
CA VAL A 233 -3.93 -8.09 -5.03
C VAL A 233 -2.49 -7.70 -5.33
N VAL A 234 -2.30 -6.79 -6.27
CA VAL A 234 -1.02 -6.14 -6.55
C VAL A 234 -1.08 -4.68 -6.15
N ILE A 235 -0.05 -4.20 -5.42
CA ILE A 235 0.05 -2.82 -4.96
C ILE A 235 1.24 -2.14 -5.62
N TYR A 236 0.98 -1.03 -6.32
CA TYR A 236 1.98 -0.10 -6.83
C TYR A 236 2.16 1.03 -5.81
N ALA A 237 3.07 0.80 -4.86
CA ALA A 237 3.05 1.42 -3.53
C ALA A 237 3.56 2.87 -3.45
N ASN A 238 4.28 3.40 -4.47
CA ASN A 238 4.96 4.71 -4.34
C ASN A 238 5.27 5.40 -5.69
N HIS A 239 4.61 5.01 -6.75
CA HIS A 239 5.00 5.39 -8.12
C HIS A 239 4.67 6.85 -8.44
N LEU A 240 3.51 7.37 -7.99
CA LEU A 240 3.11 8.75 -8.26
C LEU A 240 4.05 9.75 -7.57
N LEU A 241 4.33 9.56 -6.27
CA LEU A 241 5.23 10.46 -5.55
C LEU A 241 6.65 10.42 -6.12
N ARG A 242 7.15 9.21 -6.45
CA ARG A 242 8.49 9.05 -7.05
C ARG A 242 8.61 9.67 -8.44
N SER A 243 7.54 9.76 -9.20
CA SER A 243 7.53 10.48 -10.48
C SER A 243 7.36 11.98 -10.31
N ALA A 244 6.54 12.41 -9.35
CA ALA A 244 6.27 13.82 -9.09
C ALA A 244 7.50 14.59 -8.58
N TYR A 245 8.26 14.01 -7.63
CA TYR A 245 9.39 14.70 -7.01
C TYR A 245 10.46 15.17 -8.02
N PRO A 246 11.01 14.32 -8.91
CA PRO A 246 12.01 14.77 -9.88
C PRO A 246 11.46 15.78 -10.87
N ALA A 247 10.19 15.70 -11.27
CA ALA A 247 9.55 16.66 -12.17
C ALA A 247 9.43 18.03 -11.49
N MET A 248 8.91 18.08 -10.27
CA MET A 248 8.82 19.34 -9.50
C MET A 248 10.20 19.95 -9.26
N ARG A 249 11.19 19.14 -8.93
CA ARG A 249 12.57 19.60 -8.72
C ARG A 249 13.17 20.18 -9.99
N ALA A 250 13.00 19.52 -11.13
CA ALA A 250 13.49 19.99 -12.41
C ALA A 250 12.88 21.37 -12.80
N THR A 251 11.59 21.56 -12.52
CA THR A 251 10.92 22.87 -12.69
C THR A 251 11.57 23.96 -11.83
N ALA A 252 11.79 23.67 -10.53
CA ALA A 252 12.42 24.63 -9.62
C ALA A 252 13.88 24.97 -10.05
N GLU A 253 14.66 23.96 -10.43
CA GLU A 253 16.03 24.15 -10.94
C GLU A 253 16.05 24.99 -12.23
N SER A 254 15.10 24.77 -13.13
CA SER A 254 14.97 25.56 -14.38
C SER A 254 14.72 27.04 -14.10
N ILE A 255 13.76 27.34 -13.21
CA ILE A 255 13.44 28.71 -12.82
C ILE A 255 14.66 29.42 -12.21
N LEU A 256 15.37 28.76 -11.30
CA LEU A 256 16.58 29.31 -10.68
C LEU A 256 17.70 29.53 -11.68
N THR A 257 17.88 28.61 -12.63
CA THR A 257 18.93 28.71 -13.67
C THR A 257 18.71 29.88 -14.60
N HIS A 258 17.46 30.10 -15.03
CA HIS A 258 17.14 31.10 -16.04
C HIS A 258 16.61 32.43 -15.48
N SER A 259 16.34 32.48 -14.16
CA SER A 259 15.70 33.60 -13.47
C SER A 259 14.36 34.01 -14.10
N ARG A 260 13.65 33.05 -14.71
CA ARG A 260 12.31 33.18 -15.33
C ARG A 260 11.69 31.82 -15.56
N ALA A 261 10.38 31.79 -15.84
CA ALA A 261 9.60 30.55 -15.97
C ALA A 261 9.56 29.95 -17.39
N LEU A 262 9.97 30.70 -18.45
CA LEU A 262 9.75 30.33 -19.84
C LEU A 262 10.25 28.92 -20.18
N GLU A 263 11.44 28.57 -19.73
CA GLU A 263 12.08 27.28 -20.05
C GLU A 263 11.47 26.10 -19.34
N SER A 264 10.75 26.33 -18.24
CA SER A 264 10.03 25.28 -17.50
C SER A 264 8.66 24.93 -18.09
N GLU A 265 8.07 25.81 -18.90
CA GLU A 265 6.72 25.64 -19.47
C GLU A 265 6.55 24.36 -20.29
N ALA A 266 7.59 23.92 -21.01
CA ALA A 266 7.51 22.70 -21.84
C ALA A 266 7.27 21.40 -21.05
N GLY A 267 7.54 21.40 -19.75
CA GLY A 267 7.34 20.25 -18.85
C GLY A 267 6.12 20.34 -17.95
N MET A 268 5.31 21.40 -18.10
CA MET A 268 4.19 21.68 -17.22
C MET A 268 2.84 21.57 -17.92
N MET A 269 1.80 21.33 -17.13
CA MET A 269 0.42 21.47 -17.57
C MET A 269 0.14 22.96 -17.85
N SER A 270 -0.67 23.25 -18.89
CA SER A 270 -1.05 24.63 -19.18
C SER A 270 -1.89 25.24 -18.05
N ILE A 271 -1.88 26.57 -17.94
CA ILE A 271 -2.74 27.29 -16.99
C ILE A 271 -4.23 26.98 -17.25
N SER A 272 -4.62 26.89 -18.53
CA SER A 272 -5.99 26.52 -18.88
C SER A 272 -6.35 25.13 -18.38
N ASP A 273 -5.46 24.16 -18.55
CA ASP A 273 -5.73 22.77 -18.14
C ASP A 273 -5.80 22.62 -16.62
N ILE A 274 -4.90 23.27 -15.87
CA ILE A 274 -4.94 23.19 -14.40
C ILE A 274 -6.19 23.86 -13.82
N LEU A 275 -6.67 24.95 -14.42
CA LEU A 275 -7.91 25.61 -13.96
C LEU A 275 -9.16 24.77 -14.22
N ASN A 276 -9.12 23.90 -15.21
CA ASN A 276 -10.23 23.01 -15.56
C ASN A 276 -10.06 21.57 -15.03
N LEU A 277 -8.96 21.29 -14.31
CA LEU A 277 -8.66 19.95 -13.84
C LEU A 277 -9.71 19.43 -12.83
N ILE A 278 -10.15 20.30 -11.93
CA ILE A 278 -11.16 19.98 -10.93
C ILE A 278 -12.48 20.64 -11.33
N PRO A 279 -13.57 19.87 -11.58
CA PRO A 279 -14.87 20.43 -11.94
C PRO A 279 -15.43 21.38 -10.87
N GLY A 280 -16.18 22.40 -11.30
CA GLY A 280 -16.86 23.33 -10.40
C GLY A 280 -16.17 24.69 -10.25
N THR A 281 -15.09 24.93 -11.00
CA THR A 281 -14.39 26.22 -11.04
C THR A 281 -15.09 27.25 -11.94
N ASN A 282 -15.98 26.81 -12.86
CA ASN A 282 -16.72 27.64 -13.83
C ASN A 282 -18.23 27.63 -13.55
#